data_55e602c16ecbe627cdefd31d1f83047a
#
_entry.id   55e602c16ecbe627cdefd31d1f83047a
#
_cell.length_a   1.000
_cell.length_b   1.000
_cell.length_c   1.000
_cell.angle_alpha   90.00
_cell.angle_beta   90.00
_cell.angle_gamma   90.00
#
_symmetry.space_group_name_H-M   'P 1'
#
loop_
_entity.id
_entity.type
_entity.pdbx_description
1 polymer ?
#
loop_
_entity_poly.entity_id
_entity_poly.type
_entity_poly.pdbx_seq_one_letter_code
_entity_poly.pdbx_strand_id
1 'polypeptide(L)'
;MATIPSTEGAAERRETESGALARGLNVLSRLHEAARPLSLQEIADSVGLAASTCHRLLQSLDQAGYVYREGSLYCPTPRAACPLPLEHPLNRLRRDTAPLMRELQERHGPSVLLIAFMGNHRATVDSVAGNYSVAPYFDTNVSAPLHASVSGKILLSDRTPEQRDLLLGPAPFPARTEFTIRDRAALYAELDQVRQRGWATNENENVIGICAVGTRLTAPSGRAVGAMVLTGPSRFFKKGNQAMRDDLLKSAELLNSTSHAVRAMSQFLGI
;
A
#
# COMPACT_ATOMS: atom_id res chain seq x y z
N MET A 1 14.28 -13.93 36.34
CA MET A 1 14.55 -12.64 35.67
C MET A 1 15.14 -12.95 34.30
N ALA A 2 14.33 -12.99 33.26
CA ALA A 2 14.79 -13.22 31.90
C ALA A 2 14.83 -11.85 31.20
N THR A 3 16.02 -11.47 30.76
CA THR A 3 16.31 -10.20 30.09
C THR A 3 15.71 -10.24 28.69
N ILE A 4 14.79 -9.33 28.37
CA ILE A 4 14.24 -9.11 27.04
C ILE A 4 15.36 -8.51 26.18
N PRO A 5 15.72 -9.09 25.01
CA PRO A 5 16.72 -8.48 24.12
C PRO A 5 16.14 -7.20 23.53
N SER A 6 16.92 -6.10 23.60
CA SER A 6 16.58 -4.79 23.08
C SER A 6 16.37 -4.81 21.56
N THR A 7 15.36 -4.11 21.10
CA THR A 7 14.98 -3.96 19.68
C THR A 7 16.06 -3.32 18.79
N GLU A 8 17.03 -2.63 19.37
CA GLU A 8 18.19 -2.05 18.68
C GLU A 8 19.13 -3.10 18.09
N GLY A 9 19.40 -4.20 18.80
CA GLY A 9 20.28 -5.26 18.31
C GLY A 9 19.70 -6.09 17.14
N ALA A 10 18.40 -6.03 16.91
CA ALA A 10 17.74 -6.70 15.78
C ALA A 10 17.76 -5.82 14.50
N ALA A 11 17.77 -4.52 14.63
CA ALA A 11 17.90 -3.58 13.52
C ALA A 11 19.35 -3.58 12.98
N GLU A 12 20.34 -3.51 13.85
CA GLU A 12 21.75 -3.55 13.45
C GLU A 12 22.16 -4.89 12.79
N ARG A 13 21.61 -6.02 13.22
CA ARG A 13 21.88 -7.31 12.56
C ARG A 13 21.25 -7.44 11.18
N ARG A 14 20.15 -6.75 10.91
CA ARG A 14 19.54 -6.72 9.58
C ARG A 14 20.32 -5.86 8.58
N GLU A 15 21.04 -4.85 9.03
CA GLU A 15 21.86 -3.99 8.18
C GLU A 15 23.16 -4.64 7.72
N THR A 16 23.75 -5.54 8.49
CA THR A 16 25.04 -6.21 8.18
C THR A 16 24.91 -7.42 7.25
N GLU A 17 23.74 -8.00 7.08
CA GLU A 17 23.51 -9.19 6.23
C GLU A 17 22.77 -8.91 4.92
N SER A 18 22.47 -7.66 4.57
CA SER A 18 21.79 -7.39 3.31
C SER A 18 22.71 -7.67 2.12
N GLY A 19 22.31 -8.62 1.26
CA GLY A 19 23.03 -8.98 0.04
C GLY A 19 23.20 -7.78 -0.92
N ALA A 20 24.08 -7.89 -1.90
CA ALA A 20 24.35 -6.83 -2.88
C ALA A 20 23.07 -6.29 -3.55
N LEU A 21 22.10 -7.17 -3.81
CA LEU A 21 20.81 -6.80 -4.38
C LEU A 21 20.01 -5.85 -3.45
N ALA A 22 19.89 -6.20 -2.18
CA ALA A 22 19.14 -5.36 -1.22
C ALA A 22 19.81 -3.99 -1.05
N ARG A 23 21.12 -3.93 -0.99
CA ARG A 23 21.88 -2.67 -0.96
C ARG A 23 21.67 -1.84 -2.23
N GLY A 24 21.64 -2.48 -3.41
CA GLY A 24 21.35 -1.80 -4.68
C GLY A 24 19.93 -1.20 -4.71
N LEU A 25 18.95 -1.93 -4.21
CA LEU A 25 17.57 -1.44 -4.09
C LEU A 25 17.45 -0.26 -3.11
N ASN A 26 18.19 -0.29 -1.99
CA ASN A 26 18.24 0.84 -1.05
C ASN A 26 18.84 2.10 -1.70
N VAL A 27 19.94 1.96 -2.46
CA VAL A 27 20.52 3.07 -3.24
C VAL A 27 19.49 3.66 -4.20
N LEU A 28 18.75 2.81 -4.91
CA LEU A 28 17.72 3.24 -5.85
C LEU A 28 16.56 3.96 -5.15
N SER A 29 16.10 3.45 -4.01
CA SER A 29 15.06 4.09 -3.19
C SER A 29 15.48 5.49 -2.72
N ARG A 30 16.73 5.65 -2.26
CA ARG A 30 17.25 6.95 -1.83
C ARG A 30 17.31 7.98 -2.97
N LEU A 31 17.66 7.55 -4.18
CA LEU A 31 17.62 8.41 -5.36
C LEU A 31 16.20 8.90 -5.69
N HIS A 32 15.19 8.04 -5.52
CA HIS A 32 13.80 8.43 -5.71
C HIS A 32 13.29 9.42 -4.66
N GLU A 33 13.62 9.17 -3.39
CA GLU A 33 13.18 10.03 -2.28
C GLU A 33 13.78 11.43 -2.33
N ALA A 34 15.00 11.57 -2.88
CA ALA A 34 15.73 12.83 -2.89
C ALA A 34 15.10 13.91 -3.79
N ALA A 35 14.28 13.54 -4.77
CA ALA A 35 13.67 14.44 -5.76
C ALA A 35 14.66 15.41 -6.46
N ARG A 36 15.96 15.11 -6.41
CA ARG A 36 17.06 15.84 -7.05
C ARG A 36 18.23 14.91 -7.35
N PRO A 37 19.12 15.27 -8.28
CA PRO A 37 20.39 14.56 -8.47
C PRO A 37 21.23 14.54 -7.19
N LEU A 38 21.87 13.42 -6.90
CA LEU A 38 22.77 13.25 -5.75
C LEU A 38 24.18 12.87 -6.21
N SER A 39 25.18 13.33 -5.46
CA SER A 39 26.57 12.89 -5.61
C SER A 39 26.79 11.50 -5.01
N LEU A 40 27.87 10.82 -5.44
CA LEU A 40 28.26 9.53 -4.87
C LEU A 40 28.36 9.58 -3.34
N GLN A 41 28.96 10.65 -2.80
CA GLN A 41 29.15 10.78 -1.35
C GLN A 41 27.83 10.92 -0.62
N GLU A 42 26.92 11.80 -1.08
CA GLU A 42 25.58 11.97 -0.48
C GLU A 42 24.79 10.66 -0.47
N ILE A 43 24.87 9.87 -1.56
CA ILE A 43 24.20 8.57 -1.63
C ILE A 43 24.83 7.62 -0.61
N ALA A 44 26.17 7.47 -0.62
CA ALA A 44 26.89 6.56 0.26
C ALA A 44 26.60 6.85 1.75
N ASP A 45 26.66 8.12 2.14
CA ASP A 45 26.37 8.56 3.51
C ASP A 45 24.90 8.27 3.89
N SER A 46 23.96 8.49 2.98
CA SER A 46 22.53 8.30 3.25
C SER A 46 22.13 6.84 3.42
N VAL A 47 22.87 5.89 2.83
CA VAL A 47 22.58 4.44 2.91
C VAL A 47 23.58 3.70 3.80
N GLY A 48 24.51 4.41 4.46
CA GLY A 48 25.50 3.82 5.37
C GLY A 48 26.52 2.91 4.67
N LEU A 49 26.87 3.16 3.41
CA LEU A 49 27.79 2.33 2.63
C LEU A 49 29.13 3.05 2.40
N ALA A 50 30.22 2.27 2.31
CA ALA A 50 31.49 2.80 1.81
C ALA A 50 31.34 3.30 0.36
N ALA A 51 31.94 4.45 0.03
CA ALA A 51 31.85 5.08 -1.30
C ALA A 51 32.22 4.11 -2.45
N SER A 52 33.21 3.24 -2.25
CA SER A 52 33.64 2.24 -3.24
C SER A 52 32.55 1.19 -3.49
N THR A 53 31.83 0.74 -2.45
CA THR A 53 30.70 -0.19 -2.56
C THR A 53 29.52 0.48 -3.26
N CYS A 54 29.18 1.70 -2.84
CA CYS A 54 28.12 2.49 -3.44
C CYS A 54 28.39 2.74 -4.94
N HIS A 55 29.61 3.10 -5.30
CA HIS A 55 30.02 3.31 -6.70
C HIS A 55 29.79 2.04 -7.56
N ARG A 56 30.18 0.86 -7.06
CA ARG A 56 29.96 -0.41 -7.79
C ARG A 56 28.48 -0.72 -7.98
N LEU A 57 27.65 -0.45 -6.98
CA LEU A 57 26.19 -0.62 -7.08
C LEU A 57 25.60 0.35 -8.11
N LEU A 58 26.02 1.62 -8.07
CA LEU A 58 25.59 2.63 -9.05
C LEU A 58 26.00 2.27 -10.47
N GLN A 59 27.22 1.77 -10.68
CA GLN A 59 27.64 1.26 -11.99
C GLN A 59 26.75 0.11 -12.48
N SER A 60 26.40 -0.84 -11.61
CA SER A 60 25.51 -1.94 -11.97
C SER A 60 24.09 -1.46 -12.30
N LEU A 61 23.58 -0.48 -11.56
CA LEU A 61 22.28 0.15 -11.81
C LEU A 61 22.26 0.96 -13.11
N ASP A 62 23.36 1.66 -13.44
CA ASP A 62 23.55 2.39 -14.68
C ASP A 62 23.58 1.44 -15.89
N GLN A 63 24.39 0.39 -15.83
CA GLN A 63 24.45 -0.66 -16.85
C GLN A 63 23.08 -1.34 -17.07
N ALA A 64 22.31 -1.50 -16.01
CA ALA A 64 20.95 -2.05 -16.07
C ALA A 64 19.91 -1.00 -16.53
N GLY A 65 20.28 0.26 -16.70
CA GLY A 65 19.43 1.35 -17.18
C GLY A 65 18.45 1.89 -16.12
N TYR A 66 18.72 1.67 -14.82
CA TYR A 66 17.89 2.20 -13.72
C TYR A 66 18.37 3.55 -13.20
N VAL A 67 19.63 3.87 -13.40
CA VAL A 67 20.28 5.12 -12.99
C VAL A 67 21.04 5.67 -14.20
N TYR A 68 21.16 6.96 -14.31
CA TYR A 68 22.11 7.60 -15.22
C TYR A 68 22.98 8.59 -14.46
N ARG A 69 24.17 8.84 -15.00
CA ARG A 69 25.13 9.77 -14.46
C ARG A 69 25.23 11.02 -15.32
N GLU A 70 25.12 12.19 -14.71
CA GLU A 70 25.37 13.47 -15.35
C GLU A 70 26.49 14.20 -14.57
N GLY A 71 27.69 14.28 -15.18
CA GLY A 71 28.88 14.78 -14.50
C GLY A 71 29.25 13.93 -13.28
N SER A 72 29.17 14.53 -12.09
CA SER A 72 29.44 13.86 -10.80
C SER A 72 28.16 13.42 -10.06
N LEU A 73 26.98 13.68 -10.66
CA LEU A 73 25.68 13.44 -10.04
C LEU A 73 25.00 12.21 -10.64
N TYR A 74 24.19 11.56 -9.86
CA TYR A 74 23.39 10.39 -10.25
C TYR A 74 21.89 10.69 -10.12
N CYS A 75 21.14 10.23 -11.12
CA CYS A 75 19.67 10.39 -11.20
C CYS A 75 19.02 9.06 -11.51
N PRO A 76 17.82 8.78 -10.97
CA PRO A 76 17.03 7.64 -11.42
C PRO A 76 16.49 7.88 -12.83
N THR A 77 16.47 6.83 -13.65
CA THR A 77 15.84 6.89 -14.97
C THR A 77 14.32 6.69 -14.87
N PRO A 78 13.53 7.01 -15.91
CA PRO A 78 12.11 6.67 -15.96
C PRO A 78 11.83 5.17 -15.75
N ARG A 79 12.76 4.28 -16.15
CA ARG A 79 12.66 2.83 -15.92
C ARG A 79 12.68 2.50 -14.42
N ALA A 80 13.42 3.24 -13.63
CA ALA A 80 13.46 3.06 -12.18
C ALA A 80 12.16 3.50 -11.51
N ALA A 81 11.59 4.63 -11.95
CA ALA A 81 10.35 5.18 -11.41
C ALA A 81 9.11 4.38 -11.87
N CYS A 82 9.16 3.78 -13.06
CA CYS A 82 8.06 3.00 -13.63
C CYS A 82 8.60 1.69 -14.23
N PRO A 83 8.96 0.71 -13.39
CA PRO A 83 9.59 -0.53 -13.83
C PRO A 83 8.68 -1.43 -14.69
N LEU A 84 7.36 -1.19 -14.63
CA LEU A 84 6.37 -1.93 -15.41
C LEU A 84 6.10 -1.24 -16.75
N PRO A 85 5.90 -1.98 -17.85
CA PRO A 85 5.47 -1.42 -19.12
C PRO A 85 4.20 -0.57 -18.98
N LEU A 86 4.04 0.47 -19.80
CA LEU A 86 2.87 1.35 -19.76
C LEU A 86 1.54 0.58 -19.90
N GLU A 87 1.57 -0.52 -20.66
CA GLU A 87 0.42 -1.39 -20.90
C GLU A 87 0.20 -2.45 -19.81
N HIS A 88 1.07 -2.49 -18.80
CA HIS A 88 0.88 -3.42 -17.69
C HIS A 88 -0.46 -3.14 -16.98
N PRO A 89 -1.24 -4.18 -16.59
CA PRO A 89 -2.55 -4.00 -15.96
C PRO A 89 -2.57 -3.05 -14.77
N LEU A 90 -1.54 -3.05 -13.92
CA LEU A 90 -1.41 -2.10 -12.80
C LEU A 90 -1.30 -0.65 -13.28
N ASN A 91 -0.52 -0.38 -14.33
CA ASN A 91 -0.38 0.98 -14.87
C ASN A 91 -1.68 1.45 -15.55
N ARG A 92 -2.39 0.54 -16.21
CA ARG A 92 -3.73 0.84 -16.75
C ARG A 92 -4.71 1.15 -15.64
N LEU A 93 -4.76 0.31 -14.60
CA LEU A 93 -5.64 0.51 -13.45
C LEU A 93 -5.38 1.87 -12.79
N ARG A 94 -4.11 2.23 -12.59
CA ARG A 94 -3.69 3.51 -12.04
C ARG A 94 -4.20 4.69 -12.88
N ARG A 95 -4.09 4.62 -14.21
CA ARG A 95 -4.59 5.67 -15.13
C ARG A 95 -6.11 5.80 -15.08
N ASP A 96 -6.82 4.68 -15.10
CA ASP A 96 -8.29 4.68 -15.11
C ASP A 96 -8.87 5.19 -13.77
N THR A 97 -8.19 4.93 -12.65
CA THR A 97 -8.65 5.34 -11.31
C THR A 97 -8.26 6.78 -10.96
N ALA A 98 -7.18 7.32 -11.50
CA ALA A 98 -6.62 8.60 -11.09
C ALA A 98 -7.60 9.79 -11.14
N PRO A 99 -8.48 9.96 -12.14
CA PRO A 99 -9.47 11.03 -12.14
C PRO A 99 -10.48 10.91 -10.99
N LEU A 100 -11.00 9.70 -10.78
CA LEU A 100 -11.98 9.42 -9.72
C LEU A 100 -11.39 9.60 -8.32
N MET A 101 -10.14 9.22 -8.13
CA MET A 101 -9.43 9.42 -6.86
C MET A 101 -9.27 10.91 -6.54
N ARG A 102 -8.93 11.74 -7.54
CA ARG A 102 -8.84 13.19 -7.36
C ARG A 102 -10.20 13.80 -7.04
N GLU A 103 -11.24 13.45 -7.78
CA GLU A 103 -12.60 13.92 -7.52
C GLU A 103 -13.07 13.59 -6.10
N LEU A 104 -12.85 12.34 -5.64
CA LEU A 104 -13.19 11.93 -4.29
C LEU A 104 -12.40 12.70 -3.23
N GLN A 105 -11.12 12.94 -3.45
CA GLN A 105 -10.28 13.70 -2.52
C GLN A 105 -10.70 15.17 -2.45
N GLU A 106 -10.93 15.83 -3.59
CA GLU A 106 -11.35 17.22 -3.67
C GLU A 106 -12.72 17.45 -3.01
N ARG A 107 -13.65 16.50 -3.20
CA ARG A 107 -15.01 16.59 -2.65
C ARG A 107 -15.09 16.32 -1.16
N HIS A 108 -14.31 15.38 -0.65
CA HIS A 108 -14.45 14.87 0.71
C HIS A 108 -13.29 15.20 1.65
N GLY A 109 -12.10 15.48 1.13
CA GLY A 109 -10.92 15.91 1.87
C GLY A 109 -9.95 14.83 2.35
N PRO A 110 -10.36 13.59 2.70
CA PRO A 110 -9.43 12.52 3.07
C PRO A 110 -8.51 12.11 1.92
N SER A 111 -7.38 11.48 2.26
CA SER A 111 -6.53 10.82 1.26
C SER A 111 -7.27 9.66 0.62
N VAL A 112 -7.03 9.46 -0.68
CA VAL A 112 -7.57 8.33 -1.45
C VAL A 112 -6.44 7.42 -1.86
N LEU A 113 -6.56 6.13 -1.58
CA LEU A 113 -5.59 5.10 -1.91
C LEU A 113 -6.18 4.10 -2.91
N LEU A 114 -5.39 3.74 -3.90
CA LEU A 114 -5.63 2.58 -4.75
C LEU A 114 -4.74 1.44 -4.28
N ILE A 115 -5.34 0.33 -3.88
CA ILE A 115 -4.65 -0.85 -3.37
C ILE A 115 -4.94 -2.02 -4.29
N ALA A 116 -3.91 -2.68 -4.80
CA ALA A 116 -4.04 -3.94 -5.54
C ALA A 116 -3.85 -5.14 -4.63
N PHE A 117 -4.56 -6.22 -4.93
CA PHE A 117 -4.43 -7.52 -4.26
C PHE A 117 -3.65 -8.48 -5.16
N MET A 118 -2.49 -8.93 -4.70
CA MET A 118 -1.61 -9.87 -5.38
C MET A 118 -1.51 -11.14 -4.53
N GLY A 119 -2.38 -12.11 -4.79
CA GLY A 119 -2.56 -13.26 -3.91
C GLY A 119 -3.04 -12.81 -2.53
N ASN A 120 -2.21 -13.03 -1.50
CA ASN A 120 -2.48 -12.62 -0.12
C ASN A 120 -1.80 -11.30 0.26
N HIS A 121 -1.08 -10.68 -0.68
CA HIS A 121 -0.40 -9.41 -0.47
C HIS A 121 -1.25 -8.23 -0.94
N ARG A 122 -1.02 -7.09 -0.29
CA ARG A 122 -1.63 -5.81 -0.64
C ARG A 122 -0.52 -4.83 -0.99
N ALA A 123 -0.68 -4.12 -2.07
CA ALA A 123 0.26 -3.07 -2.45
C ALA A 123 -0.49 -1.79 -2.80
N THR A 124 -0.02 -0.65 -2.30
CA THR A 124 -0.50 0.65 -2.74
C THR A 124 0.03 0.92 -4.15
N VAL A 125 -0.88 1.09 -5.10
CA VAL A 125 -0.57 1.33 -6.51
C VAL A 125 -0.51 2.82 -6.82
N ASP A 126 -1.41 3.59 -6.18
CA ASP A 126 -1.48 5.04 -6.32
C ASP A 126 -2.13 5.68 -5.09
N SER A 127 -1.91 6.99 -4.92
CA SER A 127 -2.49 7.76 -3.84
C SER A 127 -2.70 9.22 -4.20
N VAL A 128 -3.77 9.81 -3.67
CA VAL A 128 -4.00 11.24 -3.68
C VAL A 128 -4.03 11.72 -2.24
N ALA A 129 -3.10 12.62 -1.89
CA ALA A 129 -2.97 13.11 -0.52
C ALA A 129 -4.15 13.98 -0.12
N GLY A 130 -4.63 13.81 1.11
CA GLY A 130 -5.67 14.67 1.69
C GLY A 130 -5.15 16.05 2.12
N ASN A 131 -6.06 16.98 2.33
CA ASN A 131 -5.75 18.35 2.75
C ASN A 131 -5.55 18.43 4.27
N TYR A 132 -4.48 17.81 4.80
CA TYR A 132 -4.13 17.90 6.23
C TYR A 132 -2.63 17.65 6.45
N SER A 133 -2.11 18.20 7.57
CA SER A 133 -0.67 18.27 7.85
C SER A 133 0.01 16.93 8.14
N VAL A 134 -0.76 15.88 8.46
CA VAL A 134 -0.24 14.55 8.74
C VAL A 134 -0.55 13.68 7.55
N ALA A 135 0.45 13.40 6.73
CA ALA A 135 0.32 12.38 5.69
C ALA A 135 0.07 11.03 6.39
N PRO A 136 -1.02 10.32 6.07
CA PRO A 136 -1.14 8.94 6.49
C PRO A 136 0.03 8.18 5.91
N TYR A 137 0.52 7.19 6.65
CA TYR A 137 1.62 6.33 6.23
C TYR A 137 1.33 5.72 4.85
N PHE A 138 1.91 6.31 3.82
CA PHE A 138 1.94 5.75 2.47
C PHE A 138 3.07 4.72 2.39
N ASP A 139 2.89 3.61 3.07
CA ASP A 139 3.76 2.48 2.87
C ASP A 139 3.35 1.81 1.54
N THR A 140 4.28 1.67 0.62
CA THR A 140 4.04 0.97 -0.65
C THR A 140 3.62 -0.47 -0.43
N ASN A 141 4.07 -1.07 0.67
CA ASN A 141 3.55 -2.33 1.18
C ASN A 141 2.63 -2.02 2.35
N VAL A 142 1.34 -2.29 2.20
CA VAL A 142 0.37 -2.03 3.25
C VAL A 142 0.71 -2.89 4.49
N SER A 143 1.39 -2.28 5.46
CA SER A 143 1.91 -2.96 6.65
C SER A 143 0.88 -3.10 7.77
N ALA A 144 -0.24 -2.39 7.70
CA ALA A 144 -1.31 -2.50 8.69
C ALA A 144 -1.86 -3.93 8.78
N PRO A 145 -2.15 -4.45 9.99
CA PRO A 145 -2.71 -5.78 10.15
C PRO A 145 -4.00 -6.00 9.34
N LEU A 146 -4.19 -7.21 8.80
CA LEU A 146 -5.36 -7.53 7.97
C LEU A 146 -6.68 -7.28 8.72
N HIS A 147 -6.77 -7.68 9.99
CA HIS A 147 -7.97 -7.55 10.81
C HIS A 147 -8.30 -6.10 11.19
N ALA A 148 -7.29 -5.21 11.22
CA ALA A 148 -7.41 -3.82 11.66
C ALA A 148 -7.28 -2.80 10.52
N SER A 149 -7.52 -3.21 9.27
CA SER A 149 -7.44 -2.32 8.10
C SER A 149 -8.55 -2.59 7.09
N VAL A 150 -9.02 -1.54 6.45
CA VAL A 150 -10.10 -1.62 5.45
C VAL A 150 -9.74 -2.55 4.29
N SER A 151 -8.57 -2.37 3.68
CA SER A 151 -8.11 -3.24 2.59
C SER A 151 -7.89 -4.68 3.03
N GLY A 152 -7.48 -4.87 4.29
CA GLY A 152 -7.36 -6.21 4.89
C GLY A 152 -8.71 -6.90 5.07
N LYS A 153 -9.70 -6.20 5.61
CA LYS A 153 -11.06 -6.72 5.75
C LYS A 153 -11.67 -7.06 4.39
N ILE A 154 -11.48 -6.22 3.37
CA ILE A 154 -11.94 -6.48 2.00
C ILE A 154 -11.25 -7.73 1.44
N LEU A 155 -9.94 -7.85 1.56
CA LEU A 155 -9.19 -9.03 1.11
C LEU A 155 -9.70 -10.30 1.80
N LEU A 156 -9.84 -10.26 3.13
CA LEU A 156 -10.30 -11.40 3.94
C LEU A 156 -11.75 -11.79 3.64
N SER A 157 -12.62 -10.82 3.30
CA SER A 157 -14.03 -11.10 2.98
C SER A 157 -14.20 -12.02 1.76
N ASP A 158 -13.22 -12.02 0.84
CA ASP A 158 -13.19 -12.89 -0.34
C ASP A 158 -12.51 -14.24 -0.10
N ARG A 159 -12.06 -14.51 1.12
CA ARG A 159 -11.36 -15.76 1.49
C ARG A 159 -12.29 -16.75 2.18
N THR A 160 -12.01 -18.06 1.99
CA THR A 160 -12.69 -19.10 2.77
C THR A 160 -12.30 -19.02 4.24
N PRO A 161 -13.08 -19.59 5.18
CA PRO A 161 -12.71 -19.62 6.59
C PRO A 161 -11.29 -20.17 6.84
N GLU A 162 -10.91 -21.24 6.16
CA GLU A 162 -9.59 -21.87 6.27
C GLU A 162 -8.46 -20.93 5.80
N GLN A 163 -8.70 -20.21 4.72
CA GLN A 163 -7.76 -19.20 4.21
C GLN A 163 -7.66 -17.99 5.16
N ARG A 164 -8.78 -17.57 5.77
CA ARG A 164 -8.78 -16.51 6.79
C ARG A 164 -7.96 -16.93 8.00
N ASP A 165 -8.14 -18.17 8.48
CA ASP A 165 -7.38 -18.71 9.61
C ASP A 165 -5.88 -18.75 9.35
N LEU A 166 -5.48 -19.19 8.15
CA LEU A 166 -4.07 -19.23 7.77
C LEU A 166 -3.44 -17.83 7.73
N LEU A 167 -4.19 -16.82 7.28
CA LEU A 167 -3.70 -15.44 7.13
C LEU A 167 -3.68 -14.66 8.45
N LEU A 168 -4.62 -14.95 9.34
CA LEU A 168 -4.80 -14.23 10.60
C LEU A 168 -4.02 -14.84 11.75
N GLY A 169 -3.80 -16.17 11.72
CA GLY A 169 -3.23 -16.91 12.83
C GLY A 169 -4.20 -17.07 14.01
N PRO A 170 -3.69 -17.43 15.20
CA PRO A 170 -4.52 -17.67 16.38
C PRO A 170 -5.13 -16.37 16.94
N ALA A 171 -6.35 -16.46 17.44
CA ALA A 171 -6.98 -15.41 18.25
C ALA A 171 -6.56 -15.56 19.73
N PRO A 172 -6.60 -14.49 20.54
CA PRO A 172 -7.07 -13.14 20.20
C PRO A 172 -6.04 -12.41 19.30
N PHE A 173 -6.54 -11.70 18.26
CA PHE A 173 -5.66 -10.95 17.35
C PHE A 173 -4.92 -9.82 18.09
N PRO A 174 -3.72 -9.42 17.62
CA PRO A 174 -2.96 -8.35 18.24
C PRO A 174 -3.75 -7.04 18.31
N ALA A 175 -3.84 -6.45 19.51
CA ALA A 175 -4.45 -5.14 19.68
C ALA A 175 -3.55 -4.05 19.09
N ARG A 176 -4.12 -3.15 18.32
CA ARG A 176 -3.48 -1.91 17.89
C ARG A 176 -3.99 -0.72 18.70
N THR A 177 -5.28 -0.78 19.03
CA THR A 177 -6.00 0.18 19.84
C THR A 177 -7.03 -0.55 20.69
N GLU A 178 -7.75 0.16 21.54
CA GLU A 178 -8.90 -0.36 22.27
C GLU A 178 -10.10 -0.72 21.35
N PHE A 179 -10.15 -0.16 20.15
CA PHE A 179 -11.20 -0.40 19.16
C PHE A 179 -10.88 -1.56 18.20
N THR A 180 -9.71 -2.15 18.29
CA THR A 180 -9.31 -3.27 17.42
C THR A 180 -10.20 -4.49 17.65
N ILE A 181 -10.77 -5.05 16.59
CA ILE A 181 -11.51 -6.33 16.67
C ILE A 181 -10.50 -7.45 16.89
N ARG A 182 -10.52 -8.05 18.09
CA ARG A 182 -9.56 -9.08 18.49
C ARG A 182 -10.17 -10.49 18.51
N ASP A 183 -11.48 -10.55 18.64
CA ASP A 183 -12.22 -11.83 18.66
C ASP A 183 -12.47 -12.35 17.26
N ARG A 184 -12.26 -13.66 17.07
CA ARG A 184 -12.42 -14.32 15.77
C ARG A 184 -13.87 -14.28 15.28
N ALA A 185 -14.83 -14.58 16.15
CA ALA A 185 -16.24 -14.64 15.76
C ALA A 185 -16.75 -13.25 15.39
N ALA A 186 -16.37 -12.22 16.16
CA ALA A 186 -16.69 -10.82 15.86
C ALA A 186 -16.08 -10.36 14.51
N LEU A 187 -14.82 -10.72 14.25
CA LEU A 187 -14.19 -10.39 12.97
C LEU A 187 -14.88 -11.11 11.82
N TYR A 188 -15.19 -12.39 11.94
CA TYR A 188 -15.85 -13.16 10.86
C TYR A 188 -17.24 -12.62 10.55
N ALA A 189 -18.01 -12.23 11.56
CA ALA A 189 -19.29 -11.57 11.36
C ALA A 189 -19.15 -10.25 10.59
N GLU A 190 -18.14 -9.42 10.93
CA GLU A 190 -17.83 -8.20 10.16
C GLU A 190 -17.41 -8.52 8.72
N LEU A 191 -16.56 -9.54 8.50
CA LEU A 191 -16.13 -9.94 7.16
C LEU A 191 -17.28 -10.43 6.28
N ASP A 192 -18.24 -11.13 6.85
CA ASP A 192 -19.44 -11.59 6.14
C ASP A 192 -20.36 -10.41 5.75
N GLN A 193 -20.49 -9.41 6.63
CA GLN A 193 -21.14 -8.15 6.29
C GLN A 193 -20.39 -7.38 5.18
N VAL A 194 -19.05 -7.29 5.26
CA VAL A 194 -18.21 -6.67 4.22
C VAL A 194 -18.44 -7.37 2.88
N ARG A 195 -18.49 -8.69 2.86
CA ARG A 195 -18.77 -9.47 1.65
C ARG A 195 -20.12 -9.13 1.03
N GLN A 196 -21.17 -9.01 1.85
CA GLN A 196 -22.53 -8.71 1.41
C GLN A 196 -22.66 -7.28 0.89
N ARG A 197 -22.19 -6.29 1.66
CA ARG A 197 -22.33 -4.87 1.34
C ARG A 197 -21.29 -4.31 0.36
N GLY A 198 -20.15 -5.02 0.17
CA GLY A 198 -19.08 -4.65 -0.76
C GLY A 198 -18.10 -3.59 -0.26
N TRP A 199 -18.24 -3.11 0.98
CA TRP A 199 -17.37 -2.08 1.58
C TRP A 199 -17.04 -2.38 3.03
N ALA A 200 -15.94 -1.80 3.52
CA ALA A 200 -15.47 -1.94 4.90
C ALA A 200 -15.15 -0.58 5.51
N THR A 201 -15.17 -0.50 6.84
CA THR A 201 -14.69 0.65 7.61
C THR A 201 -13.58 0.25 8.56
N ASN A 202 -12.84 1.26 8.99
CA ASN A 202 -11.92 1.24 10.12
C ASN A 202 -12.20 2.50 10.93
N GLU A 203 -12.67 2.36 12.15
CA GLU A 203 -12.94 3.46 13.07
C GLU A 203 -11.97 3.38 14.23
N ASN A 204 -10.78 3.98 14.10
CA ASN A 204 -9.71 3.96 15.12
C ASN A 204 -9.11 2.57 15.41
N GLU A 205 -9.40 1.54 14.62
CA GLU A 205 -8.99 0.17 14.95
C GLU A 205 -7.48 -0.06 14.81
N ASN A 206 -6.79 0.67 13.90
CA ASN A 206 -5.34 0.56 13.72
C ASN A 206 -4.57 1.69 14.39
N VAL A 207 -5.06 2.92 14.29
CA VAL A 207 -4.46 4.13 14.89
C VAL A 207 -5.57 5.01 15.42
N ILE A 208 -5.46 5.44 16.68
CA ILE A 208 -6.40 6.38 17.29
C ILE A 208 -6.42 7.71 16.51
N GLY A 209 -7.60 8.25 16.26
CA GLY A 209 -7.79 9.49 15.52
C GLY A 209 -7.79 9.33 14.00
N ILE A 210 -7.55 8.12 13.48
CA ILE A 210 -7.57 7.80 12.05
C ILE A 210 -8.72 6.85 11.74
N CYS A 211 -9.53 7.23 10.76
CA CYS A 211 -10.60 6.41 10.22
C CYS A 211 -10.40 6.16 8.72
N ALA A 212 -11.08 5.15 8.23
CA ALA A 212 -11.08 4.84 6.80
C ALA A 212 -12.40 4.19 6.38
N VAL A 213 -12.77 4.38 5.12
CA VAL A 213 -13.81 3.63 4.42
C VAL A 213 -13.26 3.20 3.06
N GLY A 214 -13.58 2.00 2.63
CA GLY A 214 -13.11 1.50 1.35
C GLY A 214 -14.06 0.50 0.73
N THR A 215 -13.99 0.37 -0.58
CA THR A 215 -14.77 -0.56 -1.37
C THR A 215 -13.88 -1.42 -2.26
N ARG A 216 -14.37 -2.57 -2.65
CA ARG A 216 -13.65 -3.50 -3.52
C ARG A 216 -13.71 -3.07 -4.98
N LEU A 217 -12.63 -3.29 -5.70
CA LEU A 217 -12.61 -3.33 -7.16
C LEU A 217 -12.76 -4.80 -7.57
N THR A 218 -13.83 -5.09 -8.30
CA THR A 218 -14.30 -6.46 -8.50
C THR A 218 -14.15 -6.88 -9.96
N ALA A 219 -13.45 -7.97 -10.19
CA ALA A 219 -13.37 -8.63 -11.49
C ALA A 219 -14.73 -9.18 -11.93
N PRO A 220 -14.93 -9.50 -13.22
CA PRO A 220 -16.13 -10.17 -13.70
C PRO A 220 -16.43 -11.51 -13.01
N SER A 221 -15.40 -12.18 -12.48
CA SER A 221 -15.53 -13.39 -11.66
C SER A 221 -16.18 -13.16 -10.28
N GLY A 222 -16.42 -11.91 -9.89
CA GLY A 222 -16.91 -11.52 -8.56
C GLY A 222 -15.80 -11.39 -7.50
N ARG A 223 -14.55 -11.74 -7.82
CA ARG A 223 -13.41 -11.64 -6.89
C ARG A 223 -12.82 -10.24 -6.87
N ALA A 224 -12.38 -9.79 -5.70
CA ALA A 224 -11.72 -8.50 -5.56
C ALA A 224 -10.29 -8.56 -6.10
N VAL A 225 -9.97 -7.67 -7.05
CA VAL A 225 -8.61 -7.45 -7.57
C VAL A 225 -7.88 -6.34 -6.81
N GLY A 226 -8.60 -5.58 -6.00
CA GLY A 226 -8.07 -4.47 -5.23
C GLY A 226 -9.16 -3.75 -4.46
N ALA A 227 -8.78 -2.59 -3.91
CA ALA A 227 -9.68 -1.71 -3.18
C ALA A 227 -9.36 -0.24 -3.44
N MET A 228 -10.38 0.60 -3.41
CA MET A 228 -10.25 2.05 -3.29
C MET A 228 -10.63 2.45 -1.87
N VAL A 229 -9.77 3.22 -1.20
CA VAL A 229 -9.90 3.53 0.23
C VAL A 229 -9.73 5.02 0.46
N LEU A 230 -10.68 5.66 1.14
CA LEU A 230 -10.52 6.98 1.74
C LEU A 230 -10.03 6.81 3.18
N THR A 231 -8.97 7.51 3.56
CA THR A 231 -8.39 7.44 4.91
C THR A 231 -7.90 8.79 5.38
N GLY A 232 -8.01 9.05 6.68
CA GLY A 232 -7.56 10.30 7.27
C GLY A 232 -8.06 10.52 8.69
N PRO A 233 -7.86 11.74 9.24
CA PRO A 233 -8.33 12.10 10.56
C PRO A 233 -9.84 11.86 10.76
N SER A 234 -10.21 11.35 11.92
CA SER A 234 -11.60 10.97 12.26
C SER A 234 -12.62 12.10 12.09
N ARG A 235 -12.18 13.39 12.16
CA ARG A 235 -13.04 14.54 11.91
C ARG A 235 -13.70 14.55 10.53
N PHE A 236 -13.12 13.89 9.53
CA PHE A 236 -13.71 13.73 8.19
C PHE A 236 -14.76 12.63 8.13
N PHE A 237 -14.73 11.68 9.09
CA PHE A 237 -15.59 10.49 9.12
C PHE A 237 -16.69 10.61 10.19
N LYS A 238 -17.39 11.74 10.22
CA LYS A 238 -18.52 11.94 11.16
C LYS A 238 -19.56 10.84 10.95
N LYS A 239 -20.19 10.41 12.03
CA LYS A 239 -21.30 9.44 11.98
C LYS A 239 -22.32 9.90 10.93
N GLY A 240 -22.57 9.04 9.92
CA GLY A 240 -23.54 9.31 8.86
C GLY A 240 -22.96 10.03 7.63
N ASN A 241 -21.65 10.07 7.41
CA ASN A 241 -21.10 10.57 6.13
C ASN A 241 -21.39 9.59 4.98
N GLN A 242 -22.70 9.42 4.74
CA GLN A 242 -23.24 8.54 3.71
C GLN A 242 -22.80 9.01 2.32
N ALA A 243 -22.74 10.32 2.09
CA ALA A 243 -22.34 10.88 0.80
C ALA A 243 -20.93 10.42 0.37
N MET A 244 -19.95 10.45 1.30
CA MET A 244 -18.59 9.98 1.01
C MET A 244 -18.57 8.50 0.59
N ARG A 245 -19.32 7.65 1.31
CA ARG A 245 -19.43 6.23 1.01
C ARG A 245 -20.15 6.01 -0.32
N ASP A 246 -21.25 6.70 -0.56
CA ASP A 246 -22.06 6.55 -1.77
C ASP A 246 -21.27 6.97 -3.02
N ASP A 247 -20.51 8.06 -2.94
CA ASP A 247 -19.63 8.50 -4.04
C ASP A 247 -18.49 7.51 -4.28
N LEU A 248 -17.91 6.96 -3.20
CA LEU A 248 -16.89 5.92 -3.31
C LEU A 248 -17.44 4.66 -4.00
N LEU A 249 -18.64 4.21 -3.62
CA LEU A 249 -19.29 3.05 -4.23
C LEU A 249 -19.62 3.28 -5.70
N LYS A 250 -20.15 4.47 -6.06
CA LYS A 250 -20.40 4.86 -7.47
C LYS A 250 -19.13 4.85 -8.30
N SER A 251 -18.03 5.39 -7.76
CA SER A 251 -16.73 5.39 -8.45
C SER A 251 -16.21 3.98 -8.70
N ALA A 252 -16.34 3.08 -7.73
CA ALA A 252 -15.95 1.69 -7.89
C ALA A 252 -16.86 0.94 -8.87
N GLU A 253 -18.17 1.17 -8.84
CA GLU A 253 -19.12 0.59 -9.78
C GLU A 253 -18.82 1.01 -11.23
N LEU A 254 -18.52 2.30 -11.44
CA LEU A 254 -18.09 2.81 -12.74
C LEU A 254 -16.82 2.08 -13.22
N LEU A 255 -15.79 1.95 -12.38
CA LEU A 255 -14.57 1.24 -12.72
C LEU A 255 -14.83 -0.25 -13.01
N ASN A 256 -15.60 -0.92 -12.18
CA ASN A 256 -15.91 -2.34 -12.34
C ASN A 256 -16.67 -2.63 -13.67
N SER A 257 -17.50 -1.70 -14.10
CA SER A 257 -18.32 -1.86 -15.32
C SER A 257 -17.59 -1.40 -16.59
N THR A 258 -16.79 -0.34 -16.53
CA THR A 258 -16.20 0.30 -17.72
C THR A 258 -14.72 0.05 -17.91
N SER A 259 -13.94 -0.15 -16.82
CA SER A 259 -12.50 -0.27 -16.92
C SER A 259 -12.05 -1.62 -17.47
N HIS A 260 -11.38 -1.57 -18.62
CA HIS A 260 -10.66 -2.72 -19.15
C HIS A 260 -9.48 -3.13 -18.24
N ALA A 261 -8.97 -2.20 -17.42
CA ALA A 261 -7.85 -2.46 -16.52
C ALA A 261 -8.26 -3.41 -15.37
N VAL A 262 -9.47 -3.31 -14.84
CA VAL A 262 -9.98 -4.24 -13.81
C VAL A 262 -10.04 -5.67 -14.38
N ARG A 263 -10.51 -5.83 -15.63
CA ARG A 263 -10.51 -7.14 -16.33
C ARG A 263 -9.10 -7.64 -16.59
N ALA A 264 -8.20 -6.76 -17.05
CA ALA A 264 -6.81 -7.12 -17.30
C ALA A 264 -6.08 -7.52 -16.01
N MET A 265 -6.39 -6.88 -14.87
CA MET A 265 -5.89 -7.30 -13.55
C MET A 265 -6.37 -8.70 -13.18
N SER A 266 -7.64 -9.04 -13.44
CA SER A 266 -8.16 -10.39 -13.20
C SER A 266 -7.37 -11.45 -14.01
N GLN A 267 -7.14 -11.19 -15.27
CA GLN A 267 -6.35 -12.09 -16.15
C GLN A 267 -4.90 -12.21 -15.68
N PHE A 268 -4.27 -11.08 -15.33
CA PHE A 268 -2.89 -11.04 -14.81
C PHE A 268 -2.74 -11.82 -13.50
N LEU A 269 -3.75 -11.76 -12.63
CA LEU A 269 -3.77 -12.47 -11.34
C LEU A 269 -4.25 -13.92 -11.45
N GLY A 270 -4.76 -14.35 -12.58
CA GLY A 270 -5.33 -15.67 -12.79
C GLY A 270 -6.61 -15.95 -11.98
N ILE A 271 -7.49 -14.94 -11.81
CA ILE A 271 -8.69 -15.01 -10.96
C ILE A 271 -9.96 -14.58 -11.70
#